data_f14a2d39bbf8c8327fa33bf4a79c70d0
#
_entry.id   f14a2d39bbf8c8327fa33bf4a79c70d0
#
_cell.length_a   1.000
_cell.length_b   1.000
_cell.length_c   1.000
_cell.angle_alpha   90.00
_cell.angle_beta   90.00
_cell.angle_gamma   90.00
#
_symmetry.space_group_name_H-M   'P 1'
#
loop_
_entity.id
_entity.type
_entity.pdbx_description
1 polymer ?
#
loop_
_entity_poly.entity_id
_entity_poly.type
_entity_poly.pdbx_seq_one_letter_code
_entity_poly.pdbx_strand_id
1 'polypeptide(L)'
;RRHRRKIVELLLSQHDCLCATCQRSGNCSLQKIANDLNILEIPFHHTLEHQPWNKNFPLLRKSEKCIKCMRCVQICEKVQGLGIWTVEGTGSRVTINVSGRKTIEEADCSLCGQCITHCPVGALTARDDTEKVWEAIEDPDKIVVAQVAPAVRTAWGEELGLSPEEATIGRIMDALKRTGVDYAFDTVFSADLTIMEEASEFLERFTKGEFKDRPMFTSCCPGWIRFVKTQFPHMVKYLSTAKSPQQMFGAVMKTYYAQKLGVDPERIFTVSIMPCVAKKAEREMELFYEEYAGHDVDAVLTTRELVRMIRSAHIRPEGLNDIESDSPMREGTGAGVIFGATG
;
A
#
# COMPACT_ATOMS: atom_id res chain seq x y z
N ARG A 1 16.20 35.44 4.26
CA ARG A 1 15.56 34.68 5.37
C ARG A 1 14.17 35.22 5.73
N ARG A 2 13.99 36.54 5.89
CA ARG A 2 12.70 37.18 6.24
C ARG A 2 11.55 36.83 5.27
N HIS A 3 11.79 36.94 3.94
CA HIS A 3 10.76 36.62 2.94
C HIS A 3 10.38 35.14 2.94
N ARG A 4 11.35 34.21 3.07
CA ARG A 4 11.07 32.76 3.17
C ARG A 4 10.19 32.46 4.39
N ARG A 5 10.48 33.08 5.54
CA ARG A 5 9.68 32.93 6.74
C ARG A 5 8.23 33.36 6.51
N LYS A 6 8.00 34.53 5.90
CA LYS A 6 6.64 35.02 5.58
C LYS A 6 5.87 34.09 4.64
N ILE A 7 6.53 33.55 3.61
CA ILE A 7 5.91 32.57 2.72
C ILE A 7 5.50 31.32 3.49
N VAL A 8 6.35 30.80 4.37
CA VAL A 8 6.04 29.58 5.15
C VAL A 8 4.94 29.86 6.18
N GLU A 9 4.93 31.02 6.85
CA GLU A 9 3.84 31.45 7.72
C GLU A 9 2.48 31.50 6.97
N LEU A 10 2.46 31.99 5.73
CA LEU A 10 1.26 31.98 4.87
C LEU A 10 0.85 30.57 4.44
N LEU A 11 1.80 29.68 4.14
CA LEU A 11 1.50 28.28 3.84
C LEU A 11 0.91 27.55 5.08
N LEU A 12 1.47 27.80 6.26
CA LEU A 12 0.99 27.22 7.51
C LEU A 12 -0.42 27.73 7.87
N SER A 13 -0.74 28.99 7.56
CA SER A 13 -2.08 29.55 7.81
C SER A 13 -3.19 28.86 7.00
N GLN A 14 -2.84 28.24 5.88
CA GLN A 14 -3.75 27.49 4.99
C GLN A 14 -3.60 25.98 5.15
N HIS A 15 -2.89 25.52 6.17
CA HIS A 15 -2.61 24.11 6.41
C HIS A 15 -3.17 23.66 7.75
N ASP A 16 -3.86 22.53 7.78
CA ASP A 16 -4.25 21.88 9.02
C ASP A 16 -3.02 21.34 9.76
N CYS A 17 -2.58 22.09 10.77
CA CYS A 17 -1.32 21.85 11.50
C CYS A 17 -1.45 20.80 12.62
N LEU A 18 -2.40 19.87 12.55
CA LEU A 18 -2.51 18.74 13.51
C LEU A 18 -1.37 17.72 13.30
N CYS A 19 -0.14 18.16 13.58
CA CYS A 19 1.06 17.37 13.32
C CYS A 19 1.16 16.12 14.18
N ALA A 20 0.69 16.16 15.43
CA ALA A 20 0.78 15.02 16.36
C ALA A 20 0.06 13.77 15.85
N THR A 21 -1.06 13.95 15.15
CA THR A 21 -1.88 12.85 14.57
C THR A 21 -1.68 12.67 13.06
N CYS A 22 -0.72 13.38 12.47
CA CYS A 22 -0.49 13.35 11.03
C CYS A 22 0.39 12.15 10.64
N GLN A 23 -0.03 11.37 9.64
CA GLN A 23 0.77 10.26 9.10
C GLN A 23 2.15 10.67 8.54
N ARG A 24 2.37 11.97 8.29
CA ARG A 24 3.65 12.54 7.82
C ARG A 24 4.45 13.22 8.94
N SER A 25 4.02 13.10 10.19
CA SER A 25 4.78 13.66 11.32
C SER A 25 6.20 13.08 11.36
N GLY A 26 7.20 13.94 11.55
CA GLY A 26 8.62 13.56 11.49
C GLY A 26 9.21 13.43 10.07
N ASN A 27 8.37 13.22 9.04
CA ASN A 27 8.78 13.12 7.63
C ASN A 27 7.95 14.06 6.74
N CYS A 28 7.81 15.32 7.14
CA CYS A 28 7.06 16.36 6.45
C CYS A 28 7.97 17.53 6.09
N SER A 29 8.04 17.86 4.79
CA SER A 29 8.88 18.97 4.31
C SER A 29 8.45 20.32 4.89
N LEU A 30 7.13 20.55 5.05
CA LEU A 30 6.63 21.79 5.63
C LEU A 30 7.02 21.93 7.12
N GLN A 31 6.86 20.84 7.88
CA GLN A 31 7.25 20.79 9.30
C GLN A 31 8.76 21.05 9.46
N LYS A 32 9.60 20.40 8.63
CA LYS A 32 11.05 20.62 8.64
C LYS A 32 11.41 22.09 8.36
N ILE A 33 10.85 22.67 7.29
CA ILE A 33 11.14 24.07 6.91
C ILE A 33 10.64 25.04 8.00
N ALA A 34 9.50 24.79 8.62
CA ALA A 34 8.99 25.59 9.72
C ALA A 34 9.94 25.60 10.92
N ASN A 35 10.45 24.41 11.28
CA ASN A 35 11.45 24.26 12.36
C ASN A 35 12.77 24.96 12.01
N ASP A 36 13.30 24.78 10.79
CA ASP A 36 14.55 25.42 10.31
C ASP A 36 14.47 26.97 10.32
N LEU A 37 13.26 27.51 10.13
CA LEU A 37 12.98 28.94 10.19
C LEU A 37 12.58 29.45 11.57
N ASN A 38 12.49 28.55 12.57
CA ASN A 38 12.07 28.83 13.94
C ASN A 38 10.70 29.54 13.99
N ILE A 39 9.71 29.01 13.28
CA ILE A 39 8.33 29.52 13.28
C ILE A 39 7.60 28.85 14.44
N LEU A 40 7.34 29.63 15.50
CA LEU A 40 6.66 29.17 16.71
C LEU A 40 5.17 29.55 16.73
N GLU A 41 4.82 30.56 15.94
CA GLU A 41 3.47 31.11 15.86
C GLU A 41 3.05 31.34 14.41
N ILE A 42 1.78 31.18 14.14
CA ILE A 42 1.17 31.45 12.83
C ILE A 42 0.38 32.74 12.97
N PRO A 43 0.91 33.88 12.48
CA PRO A 43 0.28 35.18 12.69
C PRO A 43 -0.92 35.44 11.78
N PHE A 44 -1.18 34.54 10.83
CA PHE A 44 -2.29 34.65 9.90
C PHE A 44 -3.32 33.56 10.20
N HIS A 45 -4.60 33.91 10.17
CA HIS A 45 -5.70 32.97 10.35
C HIS A 45 -6.48 32.83 9.05
N HIS A 46 -6.82 31.62 8.71
CA HIS A 46 -7.64 31.29 7.54
C HIS A 46 -8.64 30.19 7.89
N THR A 47 -9.85 30.31 7.39
CA THR A 47 -10.83 29.22 7.51
C THR A 47 -10.48 28.12 6.50
N LEU A 48 -10.19 26.92 7.01
CA LEU A 48 -9.86 25.77 6.17
C LEU A 48 -11.14 25.19 5.57
N GLU A 49 -11.14 25.02 4.26
CA GLU A 49 -12.21 24.34 3.54
C GLU A 49 -11.94 22.83 3.49
N HIS A 50 -12.85 22.05 4.03
CA HIS A 50 -12.82 20.60 3.93
C HIS A 50 -13.64 20.17 2.71
N GLN A 51 -13.01 19.51 1.76
CA GLN A 51 -13.71 18.92 0.64
C GLN A 51 -14.03 17.45 0.95
N PRO A 52 -15.24 16.96 0.62
CA PRO A 52 -15.63 15.58 0.86
C PRO A 52 -14.71 14.64 0.08
N TRP A 53 -14.39 13.51 0.70
CA TRP A 53 -13.60 12.44 0.11
C TRP A 53 -14.06 11.09 0.65
N ASN A 54 -14.12 10.09 -0.21
CA ASN A 54 -14.45 8.74 0.21
C ASN A 54 -13.31 8.14 1.07
N LYS A 55 -13.58 7.96 2.36
CA LYS A 55 -12.61 7.43 3.33
C LYS A 55 -12.32 5.94 3.15
N ASN A 56 -13.21 5.22 2.44
CA ASN A 56 -13.02 3.80 2.15
C ASN A 56 -12.10 3.56 0.94
N PHE A 57 -11.90 4.58 0.11
CA PHE A 57 -11.02 4.46 -1.04
C PHE A 57 -9.55 4.30 -0.60
N PRO A 58 -8.74 3.44 -1.26
CA PRO A 58 -7.34 3.19 -0.87
C PRO A 58 -6.42 4.41 -0.84
N LEU A 59 -6.73 5.41 -1.66
CA LEU A 59 -6.03 6.71 -1.70
C LEU A 59 -6.89 7.77 -1.01
N LEU A 60 -6.35 8.39 0.03
CA LEU A 60 -7.01 9.48 0.76
C LEU A 60 -6.45 10.83 0.38
N ARG A 61 -7.36 11.83 0.31
CA ARG A 61 -7.02 13.24 0.11
C ARG A 61 -7.59 14.09 1.23
N LYS A 62 -6.73 14.92 1.82
CA LYS A 62 -7.07 15.94 2.82
C LYS A 62 -6.78 17.31 2.20
N SER A 63 -7.83 17.98 1.70
CA SER A 63 -7.70 19.27 1.00
C SER A 63 -7.09 20.34 1.89
N GLU A 64 -7.44 20.34 3.17
CA GLU A 64 -7.00 21.24 4.21
C GLU A 64 -5.49 21.12 4.55
N LYS A 65 -4.85 20.05 4.11
CA LYS A 65 -3.38 19.85 4.22
C LYS A 65 -2.61 20.18 2.94
N CYS A 66 -3.31 20.53 1.86
CA CYS A 66 -2.68 20.75 0.56
C CYS A 66 -2.01 22.13 0.47
N ILE A 67 -0.69 22.16 0.24
CA ILE A 67 0.10 23.38 0.02
C ILE A 67 0.14 23.81 -1.45
N LYS A 68 -0.67 23.20 -2.31
CA LYS A 68 -0.85 23.55 -3.73
C LYS A 68 0.46 23.53 -4.55
N CYS A 69 1.39 22.63 -4.20
CA CYS A 69 2.71 22.52 -4.86
C CYS A 69 2.69 21.84 -6.23
N MET A 70 1.55 21.29 -6.65
CA MET A 70 1.30 20.65 -7.95
C MET A 70 2.16 19.41 -8.27
N ARG A 71 2.92 18.85 -7.30
CA ARG A 71 3.76 17.66 -7.54
C ARG A 71 2.93 16.43 -7.93
N CYS A 72 1.74 16.25 -7.32
CA CYS A 72 0.83 15.16 -7.67
C CYS A 72 0.28 15.29 -9.10
N VAL A 73 -0.01 16.51 -9.55
CA VAL A 73 -0.43 16.79 -10.93
C VAL A 73 0.69 16.42 -11.90
N GLN A 74 1.90 16.93 -11.65
CA GLN A 74 3.05 16.73 -12.53
C GLN A 74 3.44 15.25 -12.67
N ILE A 75 3.52 14.51 -11.55
CA ILE A 75 3.90 13.10 -11.59
C ILE A 75 2.83 12.26 -12.30
N CYS A 76 1.54 12.56 -12.06
CA CYS A 76 0.44 11.81 -12.64
C CYS A 76 0.29 12.06 -14.13
N GLU A 77 0.45 13.31 -14.58
CA GLU A 77 0.31 13.69 -15.98
C GLU A 77 1.55 13.32 -16.80
N LYS A 78 2.75 13.76 -16.35
CA LYS A 78 3.96 13.70 -17.17
C LYS A 78 4.71 12.38 -17.10
N VAL A 79 4.61 11.65 -15.98
CA VAL A 79 5.35 10.40 -15.78
C VAL A 79 4.41 9.21 -15.90
N GLN A 80 3.24 9.26 -15.24
CA GLN A 80 2.29 8.15 -15.27
C GLN A 80 1.36 8.20 -16.49
N GLY A 81 1.23 9.36 -17.15
CA GLY A 81 0.38 9.54 -18.34
C GLY A 81 -1.13 9.47 -18.07
N LEU A 82 -1.56 9.52 -16.79
CA LEU A 82 -2.98 9.32 -16.42
C LEU A 82 -3.76 10.62 -16.24
N GLY A 83 -3.12 11.73 -15.83
CA GLY A 83 -3.77 13.02 -15.69
C GLY A 83 -4.94 13.07 -14.68
N ILE A 84 -4.89 12.24 -13.62
CA ILE A 84 -5.97 12.15 -12.62
C ILE A 84 -6.16 13.45 -11.83
N TRP A 85 -5.08 14.18 -11.58
CA TRP A 85 -5.09 15.40 -10.78
C TRP A 85 -5.04 16.65 -11.64
N THR A 86 -5.88 17.64 -11.31
CA THR A 86 -5.90 18.94 -11.97
C THR A 86 -5.94 20.09 -10.98
N VAL A 87 -5.61 21.28 -11.45
CA VAL A 87 -5.75 22.53 -10.72
C VAL A 87 -7.12 23.12 -11.00
N GLU A 88 -7.89 23.40 -9.97
CA GLU A 88 -9.20 24.04 -10.07
C GLU A 88 -9.23 25.37 -9.30
N GLY A 89 -10.10 26.26 -9.72
CA GLY A 89 -10.29 27.57 -9.10
C GLY A 89 -9.21 28.58 -9.47
N THR A 90 -9.33 29.80 -8.92
CA THR A 90 -8.43 30.93 -9.16
C THR A 90 -8.12 31.67 -7.86
N GLY A 91 -6.97 32.31 -7.77
CA GLY A 91 -6.55 33.12 -6.63
C GLY A 91 -6.49 32.26 -5.33
N SER A 92 -7.10 32.75 -4.26
CA SER A 92 -7.13 32.06 -2.95
C SER A 92 -7.92 30.74 -2.98
N ARG A 93 -8.84 30.59 -3.94
CA ARG A 93 -9.68 29.38 -4.10
C ARG A 93 -9.03 28.28 -4.94
N VAL A 94 -7.77 28.42 -5.34
CA VAL A 94 -7.04 27.36 -6.04
C VAL A 94 -6.97 26.12 -5.18
N THR A 95 -7.33 24.99 -5.76
CA THR A 95 -7.24 23.66 -5.14
C THR A 95 -6.75 22.63 -6.15
N ILE A 96 -6.21 21.51 -5.66
CA ILE A 96 -5.91 20.35 -6.48
C ILE A 96 -7.06 19.38 -6.34
N ASN A 97 -7.67 18.97 -7.44
CA ASN A 97 -8.83 18.10 -7.44
C ASN A 97 -8.71 17.00 -8.51
N VAL A 98 -9.66 16.08 -8.55
CA VAL A 98 -9.76 15.06 -9.59
C VAL A 98 -10.21 15.73 -10.90
N SER A 99 -9.55 15.39 -12.01
CA SER A 99 -9.84 15.95 -13.33
C SER A 99 -11.27 15.67 -13.77
N GLY A 100 -11.86 16.64 -14.47
CA GLY A 100 -13.21 16.49 -15.03
C GLY A 100 -14.33 16.54 -14.01
N ARG A 101 -14.08 17.02 -12.79
CA ARG A 101 -15.03 17.07 -11.67
C ARG A 101 -15.59 15.69 -11.29
N LYS A 102 -14.86 14.63 -11.60
CA LYS A 102 -15.18 13.24 -11.22
C LYS A 102 -14.87 13.01 -9.74
N THR A 103 -15.48 12.00 -9.17
CA THR A 103 -14.97 11.39 -7.93
C THR A 103 -13.74 10.55 -8.24
N ILE A 104 -12.97 10.17 -7.23
CA ILE A 104 -11.76 9.36 -7.44
C ILE A 104 -12.11 7.93 -7.89
N GLU A 105 -13.27 7.44 -7.54
CA GLU A 105 -13.82 6.14 -7.95
C GLU A 105 -14.15 6.11 -9.45
N GLU A 106 -14.69 7.23 -9.96
CA GLU A 106 -15.05 7.41 -11.37
C GLU A 106 -13.82 7.71 -12.24
N ALA A 107 -12.71 8.10 -11.61
CA ALA A 107 -11.48 8.40 -12.33
C ALA A 107 -10.73 7.10 -12.69
N ASP A 108 -10.05 7.13 -13.84
CA ASP A 108 -9.25 6.02 -14.35
C ASP A 108 -7.91 5.89 -13.61
N CYS A 109 -7.95 6.00 -12.27
CA CYS A 109 -6.77 5.94 -11.42
C CYS A 109 -6.27 4.51 -11.28
N SER A 110 -5.01 4.27 -11.65
CA SER A 110 -4.36 2.95 -11.50
C SER A 110 -3.95 2.61 -10.06
N LEU A 111 -4.11 3.55 -9.10
CA LEU A 111 -3.66 3.41 -7.71
C LEU A 111 -2.15 3.14 -7.56
N CYS A 112 -1.33 3.64 -8.47
CA CYS A 112 0.13 3.47 -8.45
C CYS A 112 0.82 4.11 -7.23
N GLY A 113 0.15 5.01 -6.48
CA GLY A 113 0.66 5.64 -5.26
C GLY A 113 1.71 6.75 -5.48
N GLN A 114 2.11 7.05 -6.71
CA GLN A 114 3.16 8.05 -7.00
C GLN A 114 2.80 9.45 -6.51
N CYS A 115 1.54 9.82 -6.55
CA CYS A 115 1.08 11.10 -5.99
C CYS A 115 1.26 11.17 -4.45
N ILE A 116 1.18 10.05 -3.74
CA ILE A 116 1.43 9.96 -2.30
C ILE A 116 2.92 10.17 -2.00
N THR A 117 3.80 9.46 -2.73
CA THR A 117 5.25 9.55 -2.52
C THR A 117 5.80 10.94 -2.82
N HIS A 118 5.23 11.62 -3.82
CA HIS A 118 5.64 12.98 -4.21
C HIS A 118 4.96 14.10 -3.40
N CYS A 119 3.94 13.78 -2.58
CA CYS A 119 3.32 14.77 -1.71
C CYS A 119 4.28 15.15 -0.57
N PRO A 120 4.72 16.43 -0.46
CA PRO A 120 5.69 16.85 0.56
C PRO A 120 5.07 16.99 1.95
N VAL A 121 3.74 16.89 2.03
CA VAL A 121 2.93 17.00 3.26
C VAL A 121 1.94 15.84 3.35
N GLY A 122 1.11 15.81 4.35
CA GLY A 122 0.10 14.75 4.53
C GLY A 122 -1.22 14.97 3.79
N ALA A 123 -1.22 15.67 2.64
CA ALA A 123 -2.43 15.93 1.87
C ALA A 123 -2.92 14.72 1.05
N LEU A 124 -2.00 13.88 0.60
CA LEU A 124 -2.28 12.60 -0.06
C LEU A 124 -1.63 11.48 0.76
N THR A 125 -2.41 10.49 1.14
CA THR A 125 -1.97 9.36 1.95
C THR A 125 -2.65 8.07 1.49
N ALA A 126 -2.09 6.92 1.85
CA ALA A 126 -2.83 5.68 1.80
C ALA A 126 -3.90 5.66 2.90
N ARG A 127 -5.01 4.95 2.69
CA ARG A 127 -5.94 4.60 3.76
C ARG A 127 -5.19 3.82 4.83
N ASP A 128 -5.48 4.10 6.09
CA ASP A 128 -4.87 3.41 7.22
C ASP A 128 -5.72 2.20 7.61
N ASP A 129 -5.16 1.02 7.51
CA ASP A 129 -5.83 -0.22 7.89
C ASP A 129 -5.18 -0.86 9.15
N THR A 130 -4.30 -0.13 9.87
CA THR A 130 -3.63 -0.65 11.09
C THR A 130 -4.59 -0.94 12.23
N GLU A 131 -5.65 -0.13 12.38
CA GLU A 131 -6.68 -0.33 13.40
C GLU A 131 -7.35 -1.71 13.27
N LYS A 132 -7.75 -2.09 12.05
CA LYS A 132 -8.33 -3.42 11.78
C LYS A 132 -7.41 -4.57 12.17
N VAL A 133 -6.10 -4.37 12.00
CA VAL A 133 -5.12 -5.41 12.37
C VAL A 133 -4.94 -5.48 13.89
N TRP A 134 -4.94 -4.33 14.58
CA TRP A 134 -4.91 -4.30 16.04
C TRP A 134 -6.17 -4.96 16.64
N GLU A 135 -7.35 -4.62 16.12
CA GLU A 135 -8.61 -5.26 16.55
C GLU A 135 -8.57 -6.79 16.38
N ALA A 136 -8.01 -7.28 15.27
CA ALA A 136 -7.87 -8.71 15.04
C ALA A 136 -6.83 -9.38 15.96
N ILE A 137 -5.74 -8.68 16.31
CA ILE A 137 -4.73 -9.19 17.26
C ILE A 137 -5.29 -9.27 18.68
N GLU A 138 -6.16 -8.35 19.05
CA GLU A 138 -6.79 -8.29 20.37
C GLU A 138 -7.98 -9.27 20.51
N ASP A 139 -8.51 -9.76 19.39
CA ASP A 139 -9.63 -10.72 19.36
C ASP A 139 -9.14 -12.16 19.61
N PRO A 140 -9.49 -12.78 20.78
CA PRO A 140 -9.04 -14.13 21.12
C PRO A 140 -9.61 -15.22 20.19
N ASP A 141 -10.67 -14.92 19.43
CA ASP A 141 -11.27 -15.87 18.49
C ASP A 141 -10.59 -15.84 17.12
N LYS A 142 -9.69 -14.88 16.86
CA LYS A 142 -8.94 -14.77 15.61
C LYS A 142 -7.53 -15.35 15.73
N ILE A 143 -7.05 -15.88 14.63
CA ILE A 143 -5.67 -16.28 14.40
C ILE A 143 -5.12 -15.36 13.31
N VAL A 144 -4.24 -14.47 13.71
CA VAL A 144 -3.69 -13.46 12.79
C VAL A 144 -2.49 -14.00 12.04
N VAL A 145 -2.61 -14.03 10.73
CA VAL A 145 -1.60 -14.59 9.82
C VAL A 145 -1.11 -13.49 8.89
N ALA A 146 0.17 -13.17 8.92
CA ALA A 146 0.74 -12.11 8.09
C ALA A 146 1.67 -12.66 7.00
N GLN A 147 1.61 -12.07 5.80
CA GLN A 147 2.60 -12.25 4.74
C GLN A 147 3.36 -10.97 4.45
N VAL A 148 4.63 -11.10 4.09
CA VAL A 148 5.50 -9.98 3.75
C VAL A 148 5.97 -10.09 2.31
N ALA A 149 5.65 -9.09 1.48
CA ALA A 149 6.09 -9.06 0.10
C ALA A 149 7.62 -8.87 -0.02
N PRO A 150 8.27 -9.46 -1.04
CA PRO A 150 9.72 -9.35 -1.24
C PRO A 150 10.24 -7.91 -1.28
N ALA A 151 9.53 -6.97 -1.92
CA ALA A 151 9.95 -5.58 -2.03
C ALA A 151 9.86 -4.78 -0.71
N VAL A 152 9.10 -5.23 0.28
CA VAL A 152 9.05 -4.59 1.61
C VAL A 152 10.40 -4.64 2.31
N ARG A 153 11.20 -5.70 2.06
CA ARG A 153 12.54 -5.90 2.66
C ARG A 153 13.49 -4.74 2.39
N THR A 154 13.34 -4.07 1.24
CA THR A 154 14.26 -3.02 0.80
C THR A 154 14.03 -1.67 1.47
N ALA A 155 12.88 -1.45 2.12
CA ALA A 155 12.47 -0.12 2.57
C ALA A 155 12.01 -0.04 4.03
N TRP A 156 11.69 -1.14 4.70
CA TRP A 156 11.12 -1.11 6.05
C TRP A 156 12.09 -0.60 7.11
N GLY A 157 13.39 -0.93 6.94
CA GLY A 157 14.44 -0.54 7.90
C GLY A 157 14.81 0.94 7.82
N GLU A 158 14.65 1.58 6.66
CA GLU A 158 15.07 2.96 6.42
C GLU A 158 14.48 3.95 7.44
N GLU A 159 13.16 3.90 7.65
CA GLU A 159 12.49 4.78 8.62
C GLU A 159 12.79 4.40 10.09
N LEU A 160 13.31 3.20 10.35
CA LEU A 160 13.69 2.72 11.68
C LEU A 160 15.18 2.92 11.96
N GLY A 161 15.94 3.45 11.00
CA GLY A 161 17.38 3.73 11.16
C GLY A 161 18.28 2.50 11.04
N LEU A 162 17.75 1.39 10.52
CA LEU A 162 18.54 0.18 10.23
C LEU A 162 19.31 0.32 8.90
N SER A 163 20.52 -0.23 8.85
CA SER A 163 21.23 -0.38 7.58
C SER A 163 20.56 -1.45 6.69
N PRO A 164 20.81 -1.47 5.37
CA PRO A 164 20.27 -2.50 4.48
C PRO A 164 20.63 -3.92 4.92
N GLU A 165 21.83 -4.11 5.50
CA GLU A 165 22.32 -5.40 5.99
C GLU A 165 21.59 -5.83 7.27
N GLU A 166 21.18 -4.88 8.10
CA GLU A 166 20.44 -5.13 9.33
C GLU A 166 18.93 -5.34 9.08
N ALA A 167 18.41 -4.81 7.97
CA ALA A 167 16.99 -4.88 7.62
C ALA A 167 16.59 -6.22 6.98
N THR A 168 16.95 -7.34 7.63
CA THR A 168 16.68 -8.70 7.13
C THR A 168 15.20 -9.04 7.19
N ILE A 169 14.79 -10.08 6.43
CA ILE A 169 13.43 -10.61 6.47
C ILE A 169 13.12 -11.25 7.83
N GLY A 170 14.08 -11.93 8.43
CA GLY A 170 13.88 -12.56 9.73
C GLY A 170 13.60 -11.55 10.83
N ARG A 171 14.19 -10.36 10.78
CA ARG A 171 13.85 -9.26 11.70
C ARG A 171 12.45 -8.70 11.49
N ILE A 172 11.93 -8.68 10.26
CA ILE A 172 10.51 -8.33 10.03
C ILE A 172 9.61 -9.39 10.65
N MET A 173 9.97 -10.69 10.51
CA MET A 173 9.20 -11.77 11.12
C MET A 173 9.16 -11.66 12.65
N ASP A 174 10.31 -11.39 13.28
CA ASP A 174 10.36 -11.15 14.74
C ASP A 174 9.53 -9.92 15.14
N ALA A 175 9.63 -8.83 14.38
CA ALA A 175 8.81 -7.64 14.63
C ALA A 175 7.30 -7.94 14.58
N LEU A 176 6.84 -8.67 13.56
CA LEU A 176 5.44 -9.07 13.44
C LEU A 176 5.00 -9.97 14.60
N LYS A 177 5.80 -10.98 14.96
CA LYS A 177 5.50 -11.82 16.13
C LYS A 177 5.38 -11.01 17.42
N ARG A 178 6.25 -10.04 17.63
CA ARG A 178 6.19 -9.16 18.80
C ARG A 178 5.02 -8.17 18.79
N THR A 179 4.42 -7.88 17.64
CA THR A 179 3.16 -7.12 17.60
C THR A 179 1.94 -7.94 17.98
N GLY A 180 2.07 -9.28 18.09
CA GLY A 180 0.98 -10.20 18.42
C GLY A 180 0.46 -11.00 17.22
N VAL A 181 1.12 -10.94 16.07
CA VAL A 181 0.81 -11.82 14.91
C VAL A 181 1.17 -13.28 15.26
N ASP A 182 0.22 -14.20 15.08
CA ASP A 182 0.42 -15.63 15.40
C ASP A 182 1.37 -16.32 14.43
N TYR A 183 1.23 -16.06 13.13
CA TYR A 183 2.07 -16.65 12.09
C TYR A 183 2.53 -15.59 11.09
N ALA A 184 3.84 -15.58 10.81
CA ALA A 184 4.46 -14.62 9.89
C ALA A 184 5.19 -15.35 8.76
N PHE A 185 4.76 -15.10 7.52
CA PHE A 185 5.19 -15.81 6.32
C PHE A 185 5.89 -14.88 5.33
N ASP A 186 6.78 -15.47 4.55
CA ASP A 186 7.28 -14.86 3.33
C ASP A 186 6.31 -15.12 2.16
N THR A 187 5.93 -14.08 1.42
CA THR A 187 5.08 -14.21 0.23
C THR A 187 5.73 -15.03 -0.90
N VAL A 188 7.03 -15.36 -0.80
CA VAL A 188 7.78 -16.12 -1.81
C VAL A 188 7.11 -17.46 -2.15
N PHE A 189 6.58 -18.19 -1.15
CA PHE A 189 5.92 -19.46 -1.43
C PHE A 189 4.67 -19.30 -2.31
N SER A 190 3.88 -18.26 -2.07
CA SER A 190 2.69 -17.98 -2.90
C SER A 190 3.05 -17.36 -4.25
N ALA A 191 4.21 -16.72 -4.35
CA ALA A 191 4.78 -16.31 -5.62
C ALA A 191 5.15 -17.52 -6.49
N ASP A 192 5.72 -18.56 -5.89
CA ASP A 192 6.00 -19.83 -6.57
C ASP A 192 4.71 -20.48 -7.09
N LEU A 193 3.63 -20.49 -6.28
CA LEU A 193 2.32 -20.99 -6.72
C LEU A 193 1.77 -20.19 -7.91
N THR A 194 1.86 -18.86 -7.85
CA THR A 194 1.43 -17.99 -8.96
C THR A 194 2.21 -18.30 -10.24
N ILE A 195 3.52 -18.50 -10.15
CA ILE A 195 4.35 -18.86 -11.32
C ILE A 195 3.94 -20.23 -11.89
N MET A 196 3.64 -21.22 -11.04
CA MET A 196 3.20 -22.53 -11.49
C MET A 196 1.87 -22.44 -12.24
N GLU A 197 0.92 -21.68 -11.73
CA GLU A 197 -0.39 -21.47 -12.36
C GLU A 197 -0.25 -20.68 -13.68
N GLU A 198 0.48 -19.56 -13.68
CA GLU A 198 0.69 -18.76 -14.89
C GLU A 198 1.47 -19.51 -15.97
N ALA A 199 2.48 -20.30 -15.58
CA ALA A 199 3.22 -21.13 -16.53
C ALA A 199 2.35 -22.23 -17.14
N SER A 200 1.50 -22.86 -16.33
CA SER A 200 0.55 -23.89 -16.80
C SER A 200 -0.47 -23.29 -17.76
N GLU A 201 -1.04 -22.13 -17.43
CA GLU A 201 -1.94 -21.38 -18.30
C GLU A 201 -1.25 -20.96 -19.61
N PHE A 202 0.00 -20.48 -19.53
CA PHE A 202 0.77 -20.11 -20.71
C PHE A 202 1.01 -21.32 -21.63
N LEU A 203 1.43 -22.46 -21.09
CA LEU A 203 1.66 -23.68 -21.87
C LEU A 203 0.36 -24.17 -22.53
N GLU A 204 -0.74 -24.15 -21.82
CA GLU A 204 -2.04 -24.54 -22.36
C GLU A 204 -2.47 -23.64 -23.52
N ARG A 205 -2.42 -22.33 -23.34
CA ARG A 205 -2.78 -21.35 -24.38
C ARG A 205 -1.82 -21.40 -25.57
N PHE A 206 -0.51 -21.54 -25.31
CA PHE A 206 0.50 -21.64 -26.36
C PHE A 206 0.33 -22.89 -27.22
N THR A 207 0.08 -24.04 -26.58
CA THR A 207 -0.15 -25.32 -27.33
C THR A 207 -1.42 -25.29 -28.15
N LYS A 208 -2.45 -24.58 -27.71
CA LYS A 208 -3.69 -24.33 -28.48
C LYS A 208 -3.51 -23.32 -29.62
N GLY A 209 -2.34 -22.65 -29.67
CA GLY A 209 -2.01 -21.68 -30.73
C GLY A 209 -2.64 -20.30 -30.53
N GLU A 210 -3.12 -19.98 -29.32
CA GLU A 210 -3.77 -18.69 -29.01
C GLU A 210 -2.81 -17.49 -29.03
N PHE A 211 -1.49 -17.72 -28.86
CA PHE A 211 -0.47 -16.68 -28.75
C PHE A 211 0.53 -16.64 -29.92
N LYS A 212 0.19 -17.18 -31.07
CA LYS A 212 1.11 -17.19 -32.24
C LYS A 212 1.62 -15.78 -32.59
N ASP A 213 0.79 -14.75 -32.38
CA ASP A 213 1.09 -13.38 -32.77
C ASP A 213 1.05 -12.36 -31.60
N ARG A 214 0.86 -12.79 -30.34
CA ARG A 214 0.62 -11.88 -29.23
C ARG A 214 1.11 -12.44 -27.88
N PRO A 215 1.65 -11.58 -26.99
CA PRO A 215 2.11 -12.01 -25.68
C PRO A 215 0.93 -12.31 -24.73
N MET A 216 1.16 -13.16 -23.74
CA MET A 216 0.38 -13.22 -22.52
C MET A 216 0.99 -12.24 -21.50
N PHE A 217 0.16 -11.48 -20.81
CA PHE A 217 0.59 -10.57 -19.75
C PHE A 217 0.26 -11.16 -18.37
N THR A 218 1.17 -11.00 -17.44
CA THR A 218 0.93 -11.39 -16.04
C THR A 218 -0.13 -10.48 -15.39
N SER A 219 -0.82 -10.97 -14.35
CA SER A 219 -1.93 -10.28 -13.69
C SER A 219 -1.68 -9.98 -12.21
N CYS A 220 -0.48 -10.22 -11.70
CA CYS A 220 -0.17 -10.06 -10.28
C CYS A 220 -0.17 -8.61 -9.77
N CYS A 221 -0.07 -7.59 -10.67
CA CYS A 221 -0.11 -6.19 -10.30
C CYS A 221 -1.50 -5.57 -10.51
N PRO A 222 -2.26 -5.25 -9.44
CA PRO A 222 -3.60 -4.67 -9.57
C PRO A 222 -3.60 -3.27 -10.19
N GLY A 223 -2.51 -2.51 -10.03
CA GLY A 223 -2.33 -1.23 -10.73
C GLY A 223 -2.24 -1.40 -12.24
N TRP A 224 -1.50 -2.39 -12.70
CA TRP A 224 -1.42 -2.79 -14.11
C TRP A 224 -2.78 -3.24 -14.65
N ILE A 225 -3.50 -4.09 -13.92
CA ILE A 225 -4.84 -4.56 -14.31
C ILE A 225 -5.80 -3.38 -14.48
N ARG A 226 -5.82 -2.44 -13.51
CA ARG A 226 -6.66 -1.23 -13.61
C ARG A 226 -6.26 -0.37 -14.81
N PHE A 227 -4.98 -0.18 -15.05
CA PHE A 227 -4.48 0.56 -16.21
C PHE A 227 -4.91 -0.08 -17.52
N VAL A 228 -4.75 -1.39 -17.68
CA VAL A 228 -5.17 -2.10 -18.89
C VAL A 228 -6.69 -2.00 -19.10
N LYS A 229 -7.47 -2.24 -18.04
CA LYS A 229 -8.94 -2.17 -18.12
C LYS A 229 -9.45 -0.80 -18.55
N THR A 230 -8.79 0.28 -18.14
CA THR A 230 -9.23 1.66 -18.44
C THR A 230 -8.64 2.22 -19.71
N GLN A 231 -7.35 1.99 -19.99
CA GLN A 231 -6.66 2.59 -21.13
C GLN A 231 -6.62 1.67 -22.37
N PHE A 232 -6.61 0.34 -22.16
CA PHE A 232 -6.47 -0.66 -23.23
C PHE A 232 -7.44 -1.83 -23.05
N PRO A 233 -8.77 -1.60 -22.97
CA PRO A 233 -9.74 -2.65 -22.63
C PRO A 233 -9.72 -3.85 -23.60
N HIS A 234 -9.32 -3.64 -24.87
CA HIS A 234 -9.18 -4.70 -25.85
C HIS A 234 -8.03 -5.68 -25.54
N MET A 235 -7.10 -5.31 -24.65
CA MET A 235 -5.96 -6.14 -24.23
C MET A 235 -6.26 -7.01 -23.01
N VAL A 236 -7.38 -6.80 -22.33
CA VAL A 236 -7.76 -7.56 -21.10
C VAL A 236 -7.75 -9.08 -21.34
N LYS A 237 -8.15 -9.54 -22.52
CA LYS A 237 -8.15 -10.96 -22.89
C LYS A 237 -6.76 -11.62 -22.94
N TYR A 238 -5.68 -10.82 -22.95
CA TYR A 238 -4.30 -11.31 -22.93
C TYR A 238 -3.70 -11.38 -21.52
N LEU A 239 -4.45 -10.93 -20.51
CA LEU A 239 -4.02 -11.07 -19.12
C LEU A 239 -4.14 -12.53 -18.66
N SER A 240 -3.25 -12.94 -17.77
CA SER A 240 -3.37 -14.19 -17.03
C SER A 240 -4.62 -14.16 -16.14
N THR A 241 -5.23 -15.32 -15.96
CA THR A 241 -6.37 -15.53 -15.06
C THR A 241 -5.95 -15.95 -13.65
N ALA A 242 -4.64 -16.17 -13.42
CA ALA A 242 -4.11 -16.57 -12.12
C ALA A 242 -4.29 -15.47 -11.05
N LYS A 243 -4.60 -15.89 -9.83
CA LYS A 243 -4.60 -14.99 -8.66
C LYS A 243 -3.18 -14.43 -8.45
N SER A 244 -3.09 -13.21 -7.92
CA SER A 244 -1.79 -12.66 -7.51
C SER A 244 -1.22 -13.42 -6.32
N PRO A 245 0.12 -13.35 -6.07
CA PRO A 245 0.72 -13.96 -4.87
C PRO A 245 0.03 -13.56 -3.57
N GLN A 246 -0.45 -12.31 -3.47
CA GLN A 246 -1.22 -11.86 -2.31
C GLN A 246 -2.50 -12.68 -2.12
N GLN A 247 -3.28 -12.88 -3.17
CA GLN A 247 -4.55 -13.61 -3.11
C GLN A 247 -4.33 -15.13 -3.04
N MET A 248 -3.29 -15.65 -3.70
CA MET A 248 -2.88 -17.07 -3.54
C MET A 248 -2.56 -17.38 -2.08
N PHE A 249 -1.82 -16.49 -1.41
CA PHE A 249 -1.53 -16.64 0.02
C PHE A 249 -2.83 -16.75 0.83
N GLY A 250 -3.73 -15.77 0.69
CA GLY A 250 -4.97 -15.73 1.46
C GLY A 250 -5.82 -16.97 1.24
N ALA A 251 -5.99 -17.38 -0.02
CA ALA A 251 -6.72 -18.60 -0.36
C ALA A 251 -6.11 -19.86 0.30
N VAL A 252 -4.78 -20.01 0.26
CA VAL A 252 -4.08 -21.14 0.90
C VAL A 252 -4.24 -21.11 2.42
N MET A 253 -4.18 -19.92 3.05
CA MET A 253 -4.35 -19.78 4.49
C MET A 253 -5.76 -20.19 4.94
N LYS A 254 -6.78 -19.73 4.22
CA LYS A 254 -8.19 -19.99 4.54
C LYS A 254 -8.71 -21.38 4.07
N THR A 255 -7.90 -22.13 3.34
CA THR A 255 -8.25 -23.50 2.92
C THR A 255 -7.29 -24.53 3.56
N TYR A 256 -6.15 -24.73 2.94
CA TYR A 256 -5.17 -25.74 3.33
C TYR A 256 -4.62 -25.52 4.75
N TYR A 257 -4.23 -24.28 5.09
CA TYR A 257 -3.62 -23.99 6.38
C TYR A 257 -4.64 -24.04 7.52
N ALA A 258 -5.87 -23.57 7.29
CA ALA A 258 -6.98 -23.74 8.23
C ALA A 258 -7.23 -25.22 8.56
N GLN A 259 -7.27 -26.07 7.52
CA GLN A 259 -7.40 -27.51 7.69
C GLN A 259 -6.21 -28.12 8.47
N LYS A 260 -4.98 -27.69 8.16
CA LYS A 260 -3.76 -28.14 8.85
C LYS A 260 -3.75 -27.79 10.33
N LEU A 261 -4.29 -26.61 10.67
CA LEU A 261 -4.44 -26.16 12.07
C LEU A 261 -5.67 -26.78 12.76
N GLY A 262 -6.61 -27.38 12.01
CA GLY A 262 -7.87 -27.88 12.54
C GLY A 262 -8.81 -26.79 13.05
N VAL A 263 -8.80 -25.61 12.38
CA VAL A 263 -9.60 -24.45 12.76
C VAL A 263 -10.56 -24.05 11.64
N ASP A 264 -11.64 -23.36 12.01
CA ASP A 264 -12.57 -22.78 11.06
C ASP A 264 -11.86 -21.68 10.24
N PRO A 265 -11.99 -21.64 8.89
CA PRO A 265 -11.45 -20.59 8.03
C PRO A 265 -11.80 -19.17 8.46
N GLU A 266 -12.99 -18.94 9.01
CA GLU A 266 -13.43 -17.62 9.49
C GLU A 266 -12.60 -17.10 10.68
N ARG A 267 -11.95 -18.00 11.43
CA ARG A 267 -11.05 -17.61 12.52
C ARG A 267 -9.70 -17.10 12.03
N ILE A 268 -9.32 -17.38 10.79
CA ILE A 268 -8.06 -16.90 10.22
C ILE A 268 -8.25 -15.50 9.70
N PHE A 269 -7.50 -14.56 10.27
CA PHE A 269 -7.42 -13.18 9.80
C PHE A 269 -6.11 -12.97 9.05
N THR A 270 -6.20 -12.78 7.73
CA THR A 270 -5.03 -12.67 6.85
C THR A 270 -4.63 -11.22 6.64
N VAL A 271 -3.37 -10.92 6.93
CA VAL A 271 -2.76 -9.59 6.75
C VAL A 271 -1.68 -9.65 5.68
N SER A 272 -1.75 -8.77 4.71
CA SER A 272 -0.71 -8.64 3.67
C SER A 272 0.09 -7.37 3.87
N ILE A 273 1.40 -7.49 4.02
CA ILE A 273 2.33 -6.35 4.07
C ILE A 273 2.89 -6.14 2.67
N MET A 274 2.44 -5.05 2.00
CA MET A 274 2.68 -4.82 0.58
C MET A 274 3.26 -3.42 0.31
N PRO A 275 4.14 -3.24 -0.67
CA PRO A 275 4.69 -1.92 -1.00
C PRO A 275 3.72 -1.04 -1.80
N CYS A 276 2.52 -1.52 -2.11
CA CYS A 276 1.63 -0.97 -3.12
C CYS A 276 0.22 -0.68 -2.57
N VAL A 277 -0.28 0.54 -2.83
CA VAL A 277 -1.65 0.96 -2.44
C VAL A 277 -2.73 0.25 -3.25
N ALA A 278 -2.45 -0.13 -4.50
CA ALA A 278 -3.40 -0.85 -5.35
C ALA A 278 -3.78 -2.23 -4.78
N LYS A 279 -2.91 -2.84 -3.96
CA LYS A 279 -3.19 -4.09 -3.25
C LYS A 279 -4.34 -3.99 -2.25
N LYS A 280 -4.59 -2.79 -1.70
CA LYS A 280 -5.78 -2.53 -0.88
C LYS A 280 -7.07 -2.62 -1.70
N ALA A 281 -7.06 -2.13 -2.94
CA ALA A 281 -8.21 -2.24 -3.84
C ALA A 281 -8.40 -3.67 -4.38
N GLU A 282 -7.32 -4.40 -4.64
CA GLU A 282 -7.38 -5.80 -5.05
C GLU A 282 -8.12 -6.64 -4.01
N ARG A 283 -7.80 -6.46 -2.75
CA ARG A 283 -8.44 -7.16 -1.62
C ARG A 283 -9.95 -6.95 -1.59
N GLU A 284 -10.45 -5.82 -2.05
CA GLU A 284 -11.88 -5.45 -2.00
C GLU A 284 -12.71 -5.99 -3.19
N MET A 285 -12.07 -6.68 -4.14
CA MET A 285 -12.79 -7.26 -5.28
C MET A 285 -13.65 -8.44 -4.84
N GLU A 286 -14.92 -8.47 -5.28
CA GLU A 286 -15.86 -9.56 -5.01
C GLU A 286 -15.34 -10.93 -5.49
N LEU A 287 -14.50 -10.95 -6.52
CA LEU A 287 -13.84 -12.16 -7.04
C LEU A 287 -13.02 -12.92 -5.97
N PHE A 288 -12.59 -12.25 -4.92
CA PHE A 288 -11.77 -12.81 -3.83
C PHE A 288 -12.55 -12.92 -2.51
N TYR A 289 -13.86 -13.05 -2.61
CA TYR A 289 -14.76 -13.26 -1.48
C TYR A 289 -15.43 -14.64 -1.59
N GLU A 290 -15.37 -15.41 -0.52
CA GLU A 290 -16.00 -16.72 -0.37
C GLU A 290 -16.97 -16.70 0.83
N GLU A 291 -18.18 -17.22 0.67
CA GLU A 291 -19.21 -17.19 1.73
C GLU A 291 -18.75 -17.87 3.03
N TYR A 292 -17.92 -18.93 2.93
CA TYR A 292 -17.47 -19.72 4.08
C TYR A 292 -16.22 -19.16 4.78
N ALA A 293 -15.53 -18.19 4.21
CA ALA A 293 -14.24 -17.73 4.72
C ALA A 293 -14.05 -16.19 4.63
N GLY A 294 -14.99 -15.47 4.03
CA GLY A 294 -14.88 -14.05 3.73
C GLY A 294 -13.89 -13.77 2.61
N HIS A 295 -13.22 -12.63 2.65
CA HIS A 295 -12.18 -12.31 1.68
C HIS A 295 -10.94 -13.17 1.86
N ASP A 296 -10.26 -13.53 0.77
CA ASP A 296 -8.96 -14.22 0.83
C ASP A 296 -7.95 -13.46 1.73
N VAL A 297 -7.93 -12.13 1.63
CA VAL A 297 -7.11 -11.25 2.45
C VAL A 297 -8.00 -10.28 3.22
N ASP A 298 -7.84 -10.18 4.54
CA ASP A 298 -8.70 -9.35 5.40
C ASP A 298 -8.19 -7.92 5.55
N ALA A 299 -6.87 -7.73 5.59
CA ALA A 299 -6.24 -6.42 5.66
C ALA A 299 -4.97 -6.32 4.82
N VAL A 300 -4.72 -5.14 4.25
CA VAL A 300 -3.48 -4.84 3.53
C VAL A 300 -2.80 -3.64 4.15
N LEU A 301 -1.59 -3.83 4.65
CA LEU A 301 -0.75 -2.77 5.19
C LEU A 301 0.35 -2.40 4.20
N THR A 302 0.61 -1.12 4.06
CA THR A 302 1.80 -0.65 3.36
C THR A 302 3.03 -0.76 4.27
N THR A 303 4.24 -0.70 3.70
CA THR A 303 5.50 -0.66 4.46
C THR A 303 5.49 0.42 5.54
N ARG A 304 4.92 1.59 5.25
CA ARG A 304 4.81 2.70 6.23
C ARG A 304 3.84 2.40 7.37
N GLU A 305 2.76 1.66 7.11
CA GLU A 305 1.83 1.21 8.14
C GLU A 305 2.51 0.18 9.05
N LEU A 306 3.24 -0.78 8.49
CA LEU A 306 4.05 -1.72 9.27
C LEU A 306 5.02 -0.99 10.21
N VAL A 307 5.78 -0.02 9.69
CA VAL A 307 6.72 0.76 10.52
C VAL A 307 6.00 1.51 11.65
N ARG A 308 4.80 2.05 11.38
CA ARG A 308 4.00 2.67 12.44
C ARG A 308 3.55 1.68 13.50
N MET A 309 3.12 0.47 13.11
CA MET A 309 2.76 -0.59 14.05
C MET A 309 3.96 -1.00 14.93
N ILE A 310 5.14 -1.21 14.34
CA ILE A 310 6.37 -1.51 15.07
C ILE A 310 6.68 -0.42 16.12
N ARG A 311 6.54 0.86 15.73
CA ARG A 311 6.75 1.99 16.64
C ARG A 311 5.68 2.08 17.73
N SER A 312 4.41 1.86 17.40
CA SER A 312 3.31 1.91 18.37
C SER A 312 3.37 0.77 19.40
N ALA A 313 3.90 -0.37 18.99
CA ALA A 313 4.20 -1.49 19.88
C ALA A 313 5.48 -1.30 20.71
N HIS A 314 6.16 -0.14 20.60
CA HIS A 314 7.41 0.16 21.28
C HIS A 314 8.54 -0.86 21.04
N ILE A 315 8.52 -1.52 19.90
CA ILE A 315 9.54 -2.50 19.50
C ILE A 315 10.80 -1.74 19.07
N ARG A 316 11.92 -2.03 19.74
CA ARG A 316 13.22 -1.44 19.41
C ARG A 316 13.87 -2.25 18.27
N PRO A 317 14.20 -1.63 17.13
CA PRO A 317 14.75 -2.33 15.97
C PRO A 317 16.07 -3.05 16.27
N GLU A 318 16.91 -2.48 17.14
CA GLU A 318 18.22 -3.07 17.51
C GLU A 318 18.06 -4.38 18.31
N GLY A 319 16.93 -4.58 18.96
CA GLY A 319 16.61 -5.79 19.74
C GLY A 319 15.89 -6.87 18.97
N LEU A 320 15.71 -6.72 17.64
CA LEU A 320 15.09 -7.72 16.79
C LEU A 320 16.07 -8.84 16.46
N ASN A 321 15.56 -10.08 16.54
CA ASN A 321 16.29 -11.28 16.15
C ASN A 321 16.03 -11.62 14.69
N ASP A 322 16.99 -12.26 14.07
CA ASP A 322 16.82 -12.81 12.72
C ASP A 322 16.24 -14.23 12.86
N ILE A 323 14.90 -14.35 12.77
CA ILE A 323 14.19 -15.63 12.91
C ILE A 323 13.74 -16.14 11.55
N GLU A 324 13.53 -17.43 11.44
CA GLU A 324 12.94 -18.04 10.24
C GLU A 324 11.45 -17.66 10.12
N SER A 325 10.98 -17.53 8.88
CA SER A 325 9.56 -17.38 8.60
C SER A 325 8.83 -18.70 8.84
N ASP A 326 7.57 -18.60 9.28
CA ASP A 326 6.68 -19.76 9.27
C ASP A 326 6.54 -20.29 7.83
N SER A 327 6.38 -21.59 7.66
CA SER A 327 6.20 -22.21 6.35
C SER A 327 4.95 -23.06 6.30
N PRO A 328 4.01 -22.81 5.37
CA PRO A 328 2.82 -23.64 5.28
C PRO A 328 3.09 -24.99 4.61
N MET A 329 4.00 -25.04 3.63
CA MET A 329 4.28 -26.22 2.82
C MET A 329 5.73 -26.65 2.83
N ARG A 330 6.65 -25.79 2.46
CA ARG A 330 8.13 -25.92 2.49
C ARG A 330 8.73 -24.58 2.11
N GLU A 331 10.05 -24.46 2.11
CA GLU A 331 10.76 -23.27 1.66
C GLU A 331 10.41 -22.94 0.18
N GLY A 332 10.27 -21.64 -0.10
CA GLY A 332 10.08 -21.16 -1.46
C GLY A 332 11.32 -21.36 -2.33
N THR A 333 11.13 -21.43 -3.64
CA THR A 333 12.20 -21.63 -4.58
C THR A 333 12.92 -20.37 -4.99
N GLY A 334 13.53 -19.72 -5.35
CA GLY A 334 14.14 -18.46 -5.72
C GLY A 334 13.25 -17.51 -6.55
N ALA A 335 12.00 -17.87 -6.84
CA ALA A 335 11.09 -17.03 -7.62
C ALA A 335 10.83 -15.66 -6.95
N GLY A 336 10.93 -15.58 -5.64
CA GLY A 336 10.84 -14.32 -4.89
C GLY A 336 11.85 -13.26 -5.29
N VAL A 337 13.00 -13.64 -5.87
CA VAL A 337 13.99 -12.70 -6.38
C VAL A 337 13.43 -11.85 -7.52
N ILE A 338 12.61 -12.44 -8.40
CA ILE A 338 11.96 -11.73 -9.51
C ILE A 338 11.04 -10.63 -8.95
N PHE A 339 10.18 -10.97 -8.00
CA PHE A 339 9.26 -10.01 -7.38
C PHE A 339 9.99 -8.99 -6.49
N GLY A 340 11.12 -9.34 -5.89
CA GLY A 340 11.97 -8.41 -5.16
C GLY A 340 12.62 -7.34 -6.06
N ALA A 341 12.94 -7.69 -7.30
CA ALA A 341 13.56 -6.79 -8.26
C ALA A 341 12.54 -5.92 -9.03
N THR A 342 11.33 -6.43 -9.24
CA THR A 342 10.30 -5.76 -10.05
C THR A 342 9.21 -5.08 -9.23
N GLY A 343 9.09 -5.34 -7.95
CA GLY A 343 8.12 -4.77 -7.01
C GLY A 343 6.99 -5.72 -6.73
#